data_65c4397dcf74e5ab8891993996bed26f
#
_entry.id   65c4397dcf74e5ab8891993996bed26f
#
_cell.length_a   1.000
_cell.length_b   1.000
_cell.length_c   1.000
_cell.angle_alpha   90.00
_cell.angle_beta   90.00
_cell.angle_gamma   90.00
#
_symmetry.space_group_name_H-M   'P 1'
#
loop_
_entity.id
_entity.type
_entity.pdbx_description
1 polymer ?
#
loop_
_entity_poly.entity_id
_entity_poly.type
_entity_poly.pdbx_seq_one_letter_code
_entity_poly.pdbx_strand_id
1 'polypeptide(L)'
;MNSEITSRPRVALFEPRIPQNTGTIGRTCLAFNMSLDIIKPTGFSFEDKYLKRAGLDYWPHVDVHLYESFEQYKNSFKNSRIIALTKKSNNLISNIIYKDTDILLFGREDTGLPESIINKCEIVAGIPMPGGENQLKTGGVRSLNLSVASGIVCYSACLQLNLLSK
;
A
#
# COMPACT_ATOMS: atom_id res chain seq x y z
N MET A 1 -25.41 7.58 19.00
CA MET A 1 -24.90 6.31 18.42
C MET A 1 -23.39 6.42 18.41
N ASN A 2 -22.69 5.68 19.27
CA ASN A 2 -21.25 5.55 19.18
C ASN A 2 -20.97 4.71 17.93
N SER A 3 -20.50 5.34 16.86
CA SER A 3 -19.83 4.62 15.79
C SER A 3 -18.57 4.03 16.43
N GLU A 4 -18.57 2.74 16.72
CA GLU A 4 -17.34 2.02 16.99
C GLU A 4 -16.40 2.31 15.82
N ILE A 5 -15.35 3.07 16.08
CA ILE A 5 -14.27 3.26 15.12
C ILE A 5 -13.59 1.90 15.06
N THR A 6 -14.08 1.04 14.16
CA THR A 6 -13.42 -0.24 13.89
C THR A 6 -12.05 0.08 13.33
N SER A 7 -11.01 -0.33 14.06
CA SER A 7 -9.63 -0.23 13.59
C SER A 7 -9.52 -0.91 12.22
N ARG A 8 -8.75 -0.35 11.31
CA ARG A 8 -8.55 -0.87 9.95
C ARG A 8 -7.07 -0.89 9.63
N PRO A 9 -6.60 -1.81 8.78
CA PRO A 9 -5.24 -1.77 8.28
C PRO A 9 -4.93 -0.42 7.64
N ARG A 10 -3.68 -0.01 7.71
CA ARG A 10 -3.18 1.21 7.07
C ARG A 10 -2.47 0.86 5.77
N VAL A 11 -2.51 1.75 4.80
CA VAL A 11 -1.70 1.65 3.58
C VAL A 11 -0.50 2.57 3.72
N ALA A 12 0.70 2.07 3.51
CA ALA A 12 1.94 2.86 3.52
C ALA A 12 2.65 2.76 2.17
N LEU A 13 3.06 3.91 1.63
CA LEU A 13 3.85 4.00 0.40
C LEU A 13 5.26 4.44 0.75
N PHE A 14 6.24 3.60 0.41
CA PHE A 14 7.66 3.91 0.57
C PHE A 14 8.17 4.66 -0.65
N GLU A 15 8.51 5.93 -0.48
CA GLU A 15 9.11 6.80 -1.50
C GLU A 15 8.39 6.74 -2.86
N PRO A 16 7.07 6.94 -2.95
CA PRO A 16 6.33 6.84 -4.21
C PRO A 16 6.84 7.85 -5.24
N ARG A 17 6.87 7.45 -6.53
CA ARG A 17 7.45 8.23 -7.62
C ARG A 17 6.41 8.79 -8.58
N ILE A 18 5.28 8.15 -8.71
CA ILE A 18 4.24 8.48 -9.70
C ILE A 18 3.01 9.05 -9.01
N PRO A 19 2.73 10.37 -9.17
CA PRO A 19 1.62 11.02 -8.46
C PRO A 19 0.25 10.42 -8.82
N GLN A 20 0.06 9.94 -10.05
CA GLN A 20 -1.20 9.30 -10.46
C GLN A 20 -1.48 8.01 -9.68
N ASN A 21 -0.45 7.19 -9.41
CA ASN A 21 -0.61 6.00 -8.59
C ASN A 21 -1.00 6.37 -7.16
N THR A 22 -0.31 7.35 -6.57
CA THR A 22 -0.62 7.83 -5.22
C THR A 22 -2.04 8.37 -5.13
N GLY A 23 -2.50 9.14 -6.13
CA GLY A 23 -3.87 9.63 -6.20
C GLY A 23 -4.89 8.50 -6.27
N THR A 24 -4.67 7.51 -7.13
CA THR A 24 -5.57 6.32 -7.26
C THR A 24 -5.58 5.48 -5.99
N ILE A 25 -4.42 5.30 -5.32
CA ILE A 25 -4.34 4.60 -4.04
C ILE A 25 -5.10 5.36 -2.95
N GLY A 26 -5.01 6.69 -2.93
CA GLY A 26 -5.81 7.52 -2.02
C GLY A 26 -7.31 7.28 -2.18
N ARG A 27 -7.80 7.17 -3.43
CA ARG A 27 -9.19 6.80 -3.70
C ARG A 27 -9.56 5.42 -3.15
N THR A 28 -8.68 4.44 -3.32
CA THR A 28 -8.84 3.10 -2.76
C THR A 28 -8.91 3.15 -1.22
N CYS A 29 -8.00 3.88 -0.58
CA CYS A 29 -8.00 4.05 0.87
C CYS A 29 -9.30 4.67 1.36
N LEU A 30 -9.78 5.74 0.70
CA LEU A 30 -11.05 6.36 1.05
C LEU A 30 -12.23 5.37 0.89
N ALA A 31 -12.27 4.61 -0.21
CA ALA A 31 -13.33 3.63 -0.46
C ALA A 31 -13.39 2.52 0.61
N PHE A 32 -12.24 2.10 1.15
CA PHE A 32 -12.14 1.10 2.20
C PHE A 32 -12.05 1.68 3.62
N ASN A 33 -12.18 3.01 3.75
CA ASN A 33 -12.04 3.73 5.03
C ASN A 33 -10.71 3.41 5.74
N MET A 34 -9.61 3.46 4.98
CA MET A 34 -8.23 3.20 5.43
C MET A 34 -7.42 4.49 5.39
N SER A 35 -6.44 4.65 6.29
CA SER A 35 -5.47 5.75 6.22
C SER A 35 -4.41 5.47 5.17
N LEU A 36 -3.90 6.54 4.53
CA LEU A 36 -2.79 6.52 3.60
C LEU A 36 -1.57 7.22 4.21
N ASP A 37 -0.53 6.46 4.47
CA ASP A 37 0.74 6.97 4.98
C ASP A 37 1.76 7.06 3.85
N ILE A 38 2.46 8.17 3.74
CA ILE A 38 3.46 8.40 2.71
C ILE A 38 4.80 8.67 3.36
N ILE A 39 5.77 7.82 3.06
CA ILE A 39 7.14 7.90 3.56
C ILE A 39 7.99 8.56 2.49
N LYS A 40 8.55 9.71 2.84
CA LYS A 40 9.41 10.51 1.95
C LYS A 40 10.81 9.89 1.78
N PRO A 41 11.58 10.32 0.75
CA PRO A 41 11.24 11.35 -0.23
C PRO A 41 10.28 10.84 -1.31
N THR A 42 9.42 11.72 -1.83
CA THR A 42 8.56 11.43 -2.98
C THR A 42 9.19 11.91 -4.29
N GLY A 43 8.85 11.29 -5.40
CA GLY A 43 9.27 11.73 -6.74
C GLY A 43 8.48 12.92 -7.28
N PHE A 44 7.56 13.48 -6.50
CA PHE A 44 6.66 14.57 -6.88
C PHE A 44 6.34 15.46 -5.67
N SER A 45 5.81 16.65 -5.92
CA SER A 45 5.24 17.54 -4.90
C SER A 45 3.74 17.23 -4.70
N PHE A 46 3.26 17.35 -3.45
CA PHE A 46 1.81 17.26 -3.17
C PHE A 46 1.01 18.42 -3.77
N GLU A 47 1.68 19.48 -4.20
CA GLU A 47 1.08 20.57 -4.99
C GLU A 47 1.02 20.24 -6.49
N ASP A 48 1.58 19.09 -6.92
CA ASP A 48 1.63 18.68 -8.30
C ASP A 48 0.23 18.60 -8.91
N LYS A 49 0.10 19.22 -10.10
CA LYS A 49 -1.17 19.24 -10.84
C LYS A 49 -1.69 17.83 -11.19
N TYR A 50 -0.80 16.84 -11.30
CA TYR A 50 -1.18 15.46 -11.61
C TYR A 50 -1.78 14.76 -10.40
N LEU A 51 -1.25 15.00 -9.20
CA LEU A 51 -1.85 14.53 -7.97
C LEU A 51 -3.24 15.15 -7.76
N LYS A 52 -3.34 16.47 -7.96
CA LYS A 52 -4.62 17.18 -7.91
C LYS A 52 -5.61 16.69 -8.96
N ARG A 53 -5.17 16.42 -10.19
CA ARG A 53 -6.03 15.89 -11.27
C ARG A 53 -6.47 14.45 -11.01
N ALA A 54 -5.60 13.60 -10.47
CA ALA A 54 -5.94 12.21 -10.15
C ALA A 54 -6.93 12.10 -8.98
N GLY A 55 -7.01 13.13 -8.12
CA GLY A 55 -7.79 13.12 -6.89
C GLY A 55 -8.71 14.31 -6.68
N LEU A 56 -9.15 15.01 -7.75
CA LEU A 56 -9.78 16.33 -7.66
C LEU A 56 -10.96 16.41 -6.68
N ASP A 57 -11.84 15.41 -6.66
CA ASP A 57 -13.09 15.47 -5.90
C ASP A 57 -13.00 14.80 -4.53
N TYR A 58 -12.12 13.82 -4.36
CA TYR A 58 -12.05 12.98 -3.16
C TYR A 58 -10.79 13.21 -2.31
N TRP A 59 -9.72 13.77 -2.87
CA TRP A 59 -8.43 13.92 -2.17
C TRP A 59 -8.53 14.67 -0.84
N PRO A 60 -9.32 15.74 -0.71
CA PRO A 60 -9.53 16.44 0.57
C PRO A 60 -10.14 15.55 1.68
N HIS A 61 -10.75 14.42 1.30
CA HIS A 61 -11.39 13.48 2.23
C HIS A 61 -10.51 12.26 2.56
N VAL A 62 -9.37 12.10 1.88
CA VAL A 62 -8.42 11.03 2.16
C VAL A 62 -7.67 11.34 3.44
N ASP A 63 -7.64 10.39 4.38
CA ASP A 63 -6.86 10.49 5.61
C ASP A 63 -5.37 10.23 5.29
N VAL A 64 -4.64 11.29 4.94
CA VAL A 64 -3.23 11.24 4.48
C VAL A 64 -2.29 11.74 5.56
N HIS A 65 -1.24 10.97 5.82
CA HIS A 65 -0.17 11.32 6.75
C HIS A 65 1.20 11.24 6.07
N LEU A 66 2.08 12.20 6.35
CA LEU A 66 3.43 12.29 5.78
C LEU A 66 4.48 11.98 6.83
N TYR A 67 5.48 11.19 6.48
CA TYR A 67 6.61 10.84 7.33
C TYR A 67 7.92 11.12 6.61
N GLU A 68 8.88 11.69 7.33
CA GLU A 68 10.16 12.11 6.74
C GLU A 68 11.08 10.92 6.43
N SER A 69 10.90 9.78 7.11
CA SER A 69 11.69 8.57 6.88
C SER A 69 10.96 7.31 7.34
N PHE A 70 11.41 6.16 6.87
CA PHE A 70 10.90 4.87 7.33
C PHE A 70 11.17 4.63 8.82
N GLU A 71 12.30 5.12 9.35
CA GLU A 71 12.61 4.99 10.77
C GLU A 71 11.61 5.79 11.64
N GLN A 72 11.30 7.02 11.24
CA GLN A 72 10.26 7.81 11.92
C GLN A 72 8.92 7.07 11.85
N TYR A 73 8.57 6.55 10.68
CA TYR A 73 7.33 5.82 10.48
C TYR A 73 7.24 4.59 11.39
N LYS A 74 8.24 3.72 11.37
CA LYS A 74 8.27 2.51 12.20
C LYS A 74 8.20 2.83 13.69
N ASN A 75 8.88 3.89 14.13
CA ASN A 75 8.85 4.35 15.51
C ASN A 75 7.47 4.85 15.96
N SER A 76 6.67 5.39 15.03
CA SER A 76 5.29 5.84 15.30
C SER A 76 4.32 4.69 15.49
N PHE A 77 4.64 3.49 14.96
CA PHE A 77 3.77 2.32 14.96
C PHE A 77 4.41 1.08 15.57
N LYS A 78 5.02 1.22 16.74
CA LYS A 78 5.79 0.14 17.43
C LYS A 78 4.99 -1.13 17.70
N ASN A 79 3.66 -1.03 17.82
CA ASN A 79 2.77 -2.15 18.14
C ASN A 79 2.06 -2.73 16.90
N SER A 80 2.31 -2.17 15.71
CA SER A 80 1.73 -2.65 14.46
C SER A 80 2.72 -3.54 13.71
N ARG A 81 2.19 -4.57 13.04
CA ARG A 81 2.99 -5.37 12.11
C ARG A 81 3.05 -4.66 10.77
N ILE A 82 4.24 -4.58 10.20
CA ILE A 82 4.43 -4.10 8.83
C ILE A 82 4.54 -5.31 7.90
N ILE A 83 3.64 -5.37 6.93
CA ILE A 83 3.60 -6.37 5.88
C ILE A 83 4.21 -5.75 4.63
N ALA A 84 5.43 -6.15 4.29
CA ALA A 84 6.11 -5.72 3.08
C ALA A 84 5.54 -6.44 1.85
N LEU A 85 4.95 -5.70 0.92
CA LEU A 85 4.38 -6.22 -0.32
C LEU A 85 5.46 -6.18 -1.43
N THR A 86 5.88 -7.34 -1.90
CA THR A 86 6.90 -7.46 -2.96
C THR A 86 6.65 -8.67 -3.83
N LYS A 87 6.89 -8.52 -5.14
CA LYS A 87 6.82 -9.63 -6.10
C LYS A 87 7.87 -10.71 -5.88
N LYS A 88 8.91 -10.43 -5.09
CA LYS A 88 10.01 -11.36 -4.79
C LYS A 88 9.65 -12.38 -3.72
N SER A 89 8.51 -12.23 -3.04
CA SER A 89 8.12 -13.13 -1.96
C SER A 89 7.43 -14.39 -2.51
N ASN A 90 7.81 -15.54 -1.97
CA ASN A 90 7.11 -16.81 -2.18
C ASN A 90 5.92 -16.99 -1.23
N ASN A 91 5.82 -16.18 -0.18
CA ASN A 91 4.64 -16.15 0.68
C ASN A 91 3.55 -15.32 0.02
N LEU A 92 2.37 -15.90 -0.12
CA LEU A 92 1.26 -15.26 -0.83
C LEU A 92 0.41 -14.42 0.13
N ILE A 93 -0.17 -13.34 -0.38
CA ILE A 93 -1.12 -12.50 0.38
C ILE A 93 -2.30 -13.31 0.93
N SER A 94 -2.69 -14.40 0.25
CA SER A 94 -3.75 -15.33 0.70
C SER A 94 -3.38 -16.14 1.93
N ASN A 95 -2.09 -16.28 2.25
CA ASN A 95 -1.61 -17.03 3.41
C ASN A 95 -1.49 -16.15 4.67
N ILE A 96 -1.68 -14.85 4.54
CA ILE A 96 -1.62 -13.93 5.66
C ILE A 96 -2.90 -14.02 6.47
N ILE A 97 -2.77 -14.12 7.78
CA ILE A 97 -3.85 -13.85 8.73
C ILE A 97 -3.74 -12.38 9.12
N TYR A 98 -4.56 -11.54 8.48
CA TYR A 98 -4.54 -10.10 8.69
C TYR A 98 -5.05 -9.71 10.07
N LYS A 99 -4.56 -8.56 10.55
CA LYS A 99 -5.06 -7.87 11.75
C LYS A 99 -5.50 -6.45 11.37
N ASP A 100 -6.45 -5.93 12.10
CA ASP A 100 -6.96 -4.57 11.92
C ASP A 100 -5.91 -3.47 12.20
N THR A 101 -4.82 -3.82 12.87
CA THR A 101 -3.67 -2.95 13.16
C THR A 101 -2.50 -3.13 12.18
N ASP A 102 -2.64 -3.96 11.16
CA ASP A 102 -1.57 -4.19 10.18
C ASP A 102 -1.30 -2.96 9.30
N ILE A 103 -0.06 -2.83 8.89
CA ILE A 103 0.39 -1.86 7.90
C ILE A 103 0.75 -2.59 6.62
N LEU A 104 0.08 -2.22 5.53
CA LEU A 104 0.32 -2.75 4.19
C LEU A 104 1.34 -1.84 3.48
N LEU A 105 2.61 -2.23 3.49
CA LEU A 105 3.71 -1.41 2.96
C LEU A 105 4.02 -1.76 1.52
N PHE A 106 3.89 -0.78 0.63
CA PHE A 106 4.22 -0.88 -0.80
C PHE A 106 5.48 -0.09 -1.12
N GLY A 107 6.26 -0.61 -2.05
CA GLY A 107 7.49 0.01 -2.50
C GLY A 107 7.31 0.97 -3.67
N ARG A 108 8.44 1.50 -4.14
CA ARG A 108 8.51 2.37 -5.31
C ARG A 108 8.07 1.64 -6.58
N GLU A 109 7.51 2.38 -7.52
CA GLU A 109 7.04 1.84 -8.80
C GLU A 109 8.18 1.30 -9.67
N ASP A 110 9.36 1.90 -9.58
CA ASP A 110 10.54 1.55 -10.38
C ASP A 110 11.35 0.39 -9.78
N THR A 111 11.64 0.43 -8.47
CA THR A 111 12.59 -0.49 -7.81
C THR A 111 11.95 -1.37 -6.73
N GLY A 112 10.70 -1.10 -6.33
CA GLY A 112 10.06 -1.78 -5.22
C GLY A 112 10.63 -1.37 -3.86
N LEU A 113 10.51 -2.26 -2.88
CA LEU A 113 11.10 -2.06 -1.55
C LEU A 113 12.56 -2.48 -1.54
N PRO A 114 13.46 -1.66 -0.97
CA PRO A 114 14.85 -2.07 -0.72
C PRO A 114 14.91 -3.22 0.29
N GLU A 115 15.92 -4.07 0.14
CA GLU A 115 16.19 -5.20 1.06
C GLU A 115 16.32 -4.72 2.52
N SER A 116 16.98 -3.58 2.73
CA SER A 116 17.15 -2.97 4.04
C SER A 116 15.83 -2.57 4.72
N ILE A 117 14.79 -2.30 3.96
CA ILE A 117 13.44 -2.03 4.46
C ILE A 117 12.68 -3.33 4.69
N ILE A 118 12.74 -4.27 3.73
CA ILE A 118 12.09 -5.58 3.83
C ILE A 118 12.53 -6.31 5.10
N ASN A 119 13.83 -6.30 5.41
CA ASN A 119 14.41 -6.96 6.58
C ASN A 119 13.97 -6.35 7.93
N LYS A 120 13.34 -5.18 7.91
CA LYS A 120 12.77 -4.52 9.10
C LYS A 120 11.27 -4.76 9.26
N CYS A 121 10.63 -5.47 8.33
CA CYS A 121 9.22 -5.76 8.34
C CYS A 121 8.95 -7.13 8.98
N GLU A 122 7.80 -7.26 9.63
CA GLU A 122 7.42 -8.48 10.37
C GLU A 122 6.93 -9.59 9.43
N ILE A 123 6.34 -9.23 8.29
CA ILE A 123 5.85 -10.15 7.26
C ILE A 123 6.28 -9.66 5.89
N VAL A 124 6.61 -10.60 5.01
CA VAL A 124 6.87 -10.33 3.59
C VAL A 124 5.93 -11.19 2.77
N ALA A 125 5.18 -10.58 1.85
CA ALA A 125 4.23 -11.30 1.01
C ALA A 125 4.13 -10.71 -0.39
N GLY A 126 3.58 -11.50 -1.31
CA GLY A 126 3.39 -11.12 -2.71
C GLY A 126 2.05 -11.55 -3.27
N ILE A 127 1.64 -10.89 -4.35
CA ILE A 127 0.49 -11.29 -5.16
C ILE A 127 0.99 -12.35 -6.16
N PRO A 128 0.34 -13.53 -6.24
CA PRO A 128 0.73 -14.53 -7.23
C PRO A 128 0.47 -14.02 -8.65
N MET A 129 1.49 -14.12 -9.50
CA MET A 129 1.40 -13.76 -10.92
C MET A 129 1.87 -14.94 -11.78
N PRO A 130 0.99 -15.93 -12.05
CA PRO A 130 1.41 -17.15 -12.74
C PRO A 130 1.95 -16.92 -14.17
N GLY A 131 1.61 -15.76 -14.78
CA GLY A 131 2.13 -15.36 -16.09
C GLY A 131 3.48 -14.60 -16.04
N GLY A 132 3.98 -14.24 -14.84
CA GLY A 132 5.07 -13.26 -14.70
C GLY A 132 6.42 -13.75 -15.22
N GLU A 133 6.96 -14.84 -14.70
CA GLU A 133 8.33 -15.27 -15.01
C GLU A 133 8.49 -15.95 -16.36
N ASN A 134 7.53 -16.78 -16.77
CA ASN A 134 7.57 -17.49 -18.05
C ASN A 134 7.27 -16.60 -19.26
N GLN A 135 6.56 -15.49 -19.06
CA GLN A 135 6.21 -14.55 -20.13
C GLN A 135 7.26 -13.45 -20.36
N LEU A 136 8.25 -13.28 -19.47
CA LEU A 136 9.34 -12.31 -19.67
C LEU A 136 10.12 -12.59 -20.96
N LYS A 137 10.19 -13.85 -21.40
CA LYS A 137 10.82 -14.24 -22.66
C LYS A 137 9.96 -13.89 -23.89
N THR A 138 8.68 -13.62 -23.71
CA THR A 138 7.70 -13.38 -24.77
C THR A 138 7.02 -12.00 -24.69
N GLY A 139 7.57 -11.07 -23.89
CA GLY A 139 7.03 -9.70 -23.74
C GLY A 139 6.06 -9.51 -22.59
N GLY A 140 6.02 -10.42 -21.60
CA GLY A 140 5.17 -10.30 -20.41
C GLY A 140 5.58 -9.17 -19.45
N VAL A 141 4.68 -8.85 -18.52
CA VAL A 141 4.92 -7.80 -17.51
C VAL A 141 5.67 -8.33 -16.29
N ARG A 142 6.53 -7.49 -15.72
CA ARG A 142 7.35 -7.85 -14.54
C ARG A 142 6.59 -7.74 -13.22
N SER A 143 5.56 -6.91 -13.17
CA SER A 143 4.79 -6.62 -11.96
C SER A 143 3.44 -5.99 -12.33
N LEU A 144 2.51 -6.03 -11.39
CA LEU A 144 1.30 -5.23 -11.47
C LEU A 144 1.62 -3.74 -11.27
N ASN A 145 0.79 -2.87 -11.84
CA ASN A 145 0.80 -1.46 -11.48
C ASN A 145 0.56 -1.33 -9.96
N LEU A 146 1.26 -0.38 -9.33
CA LEU A 146 1.22 -0.20 -7.88
C LEU A 146 -0.20 0.03 -7.35
N SER A 147 -1.00 0.85 -8.03
CA SER A 147 -2.38 1.14 -7.61
C SER A 147 -3.30 -0.08 -7.74
N VAL A 148 -3.07 -0.92 -8.75
CA VAL A 148 -3.80 -2.20 -8.91
C VAL A 148 -3.40 -3.17 -7.80
N ALA A 149 -2.10 -3.34 -7.54
CA ALA A 149 -1.60 -4.20 -6.48
C ALA A 149 -2.16 -3.78 -5.11
N SER A 150 -2.16 -2.48 -4.81
CA SER A 150 -2.70 -1.97 -3.55
C SER A 150 -4.19 -2.25 -3.40
N GLY A 151 -4.98 -2.08 -4.46
CA GLY A 151 -6.41 -2.40 -4.46
C GLY A 151 -6.69 -3.87 -4.16
N ILE A 152 -5.92 -4.78 -4.75
CA ILE A 152 -6.03 -6.23 -4.51
C ILE A 152 -5.73 -6.57 -3.05
N VAL A 153 -4.64 -6.02 -2.49
CA VAL A 153 -4.24 -6.30 -1.10
C VAL A 153 -5.22 -5.70 -0.11
N CYS A 154 -5.66 -4.46 -0.32
CA CYS A 154 -6.67 -3.80 0.52
C CYS A 154 -7.99 -4.60 0.55
N TYR A 155 -8.47 -5.02 -0.61
CA TYR A 155 -9.67 -5.85 -0.72
C TYR A 155 -9.49 -7.18 0.04
N SER A 156 -8.36 -7.86 -0.17
CA SER A 156 -8.06 -9.14 0.50
C SER A 156 -8.05 -9.01 2.02
N ALA A 157 -7.40 -7.97 2.55
CA ALA A 157 -7.36 -7.70 3.98
C ALA A 157 -8.76 -7.36 4.54
N CYS A 158 -9.50 -6.46 3.90
CA CYS A 158 -10.84 -6.07 4.32
C CYS A 158 -11.83 -7.23 4.26
N LEU A 159 -11.74 -8.10 3.24
CA LEU A 159 -12.59 -9.28 3.11
C LEU A 159 -12.37 -10.25 4.28
N GLN A 160 -11.10 -10.56 4.59
CA GLN A 160 -10.77 -11.48 5.67
C GLN A 160 -11.17 -10.93 7.04
N LEU A 161 -11.07 -9.61 7.24
CA LEU A 161 -11.44 -8.93 8.49
C LEU A 161 -12.93 -8.60 8.60
N ASN A 162 -13.77 -9.04 7.64
CA ASN A 162 -15.21 -8.76 7.61
C ASN A 162 -15.55 -7.24 7.62
N LEU A 163 -14.69 -6.42 6.98
CA LEU A 163 -14.83 -4.96 6.93
C LEU A 163 -15.58 -4.47 5.68
N LEU A 164 -16.10 -5.38 4.85
CA LEU A 164 -16.80 -5.07 3.58
C LEU A 164 -18.32 -5.03 3.70
N SER A 165 -18.87 -5.13 4.90
CA SER A 165 -20.32 -4.99 5.11
C SER A 165 -20.78 -3.56 4.76
N LYS A 166 -21.84 -3.47 3.96
CA LYS A 166 -22.53 -2.22 3.65
C LYS A 166 -23.40 -1.78 4.80
#